data_04e44043984acfce3ffa6205fed93376
#
_entry.id   04e44043984acfce3ffa6205fed93376
#
_cell.length_a   1.000
_cell.length_b   1.000
_cell.length_c   1.000
_cell.angle_alpha   90.00
_cell.angle_beta   90.00
_cell.angle_gamma   90.00
#
_symmetry.space_group_name_H-M   'P 1'
#
loop_
_entity.id
_entity.type
_entity.pdbx_description
1 polymer ?
#
loop_
_entity_poly.entity_id
_entity_poly.type
_entity_poly.pdbx_seq_one_letter_code
_entity_poly.pdbx_strand_id
1 'polypeptide(L)'
;MTTILLARHGQASFGQENYDQLSKLGGMQAQMLGQHYASTQRRIDAIFTGSLVRQQDSARHFWERYQSSVADTEKPYTPAIDMNQPDSYVLPQFDEFNHKDVLIKSNPAFGNRAAIAAEIAQAEVPSTRLAELFDAAMQRWHAGDNDSDYIESWVQFSERAKQALEQVRLQVANLQLGHDDTVLVFTSGGIIAAITAQLLQQGSSTAYQINKSLVNTGVTSLTMKNERTRLLSVNEYSHLFSEGKRFVTWR
;
A
#
# COMPACT_ATOMS: atom_id res chain seq x y z
N MET A 1 -19.36 -1.66 14.16
CA MET A 1 -18.17 -0.83 13.80
C MET A 1 -17.28 -1.72 12.96
N THR A 2 -17.02 -1.38 11.70
CA THR A 2 -16.22 -2.22 10.80
C THR A 2 -14.75 -1.89 10.95
N THR A 3 -13.89 -2.89 11.00
CA THR A 3 -12.43 -2.71 10.99
C THR A 3 -11.93 -2.69 9.54
N ILE A 4 -11.14 -1.67 9.20
CA ILE A 4 -10.49 -1.57 7.89
C ILE A 4 -8.98 -1.71 8.08
N LEU A 5 -8.39 -2.64 7.37
CA LEU A 5 -6.96 -2.94 7.39
C LEU A 5 -6.36 -2.52 6.06
N LEU A 6 -5.50 -1.52 6.06
CA LEU A 6 -4.75 -1.09 4.89
C LEU A 6 -3.39 -1.78 4.91
N ALA A 7 -3.19 -2.77 4.08
CA ALA A 7 -1.93 -3.49 3.94
C ALA A 7 -1.13 -2.93 2.77
N ARG A 8 0.12 -2.54 2.99
CA ARG A 8 1.04 -2.25 1.90
C ARG A 8 1.32 -3.54 1.13
N HIS A 9 1.37 -3.50 -0.20
CA HIS A 9 1.76 -4.64 -1.02
C HIS A 9 3.13 -5.21 -0.58
N GLY A 10 3.40 -6.46 -0.88
CA GLY A 10 4.71 -7.09 -0.68
C GLY A 10 5.81 -6.40 -1.50
N GLN A 11 7.07 -6.73 -1.23
CA GLN A 11 8.19 -6.14 -1.97
C GLN A 11 8.00 -6.31 -3.49
N ALA A 12 8.09 -5.20 -4.22
CA ALA A 12 8.08 -5.20 -5.68
C ALA A 12 9.44 -5.59 -6.27
N SER A 13 9.45 -6.00 -7.55
CA SER A 13 10.67 -6.36 -8.28
C SER A 13 11.45 -5.12 -8.70
N PHE A 14 12.18 -4.52 -7.76
CA PHE A 14 12.98 -3.32 -8.00
C PHE A 14 14.10 -3.59 -9.02
N GLY A 15 14.24 -2.73 -10.02
CA GLY A 15 15.30 -2.83 -11.03
C GLY A 15 15.01 -3.77 -12.20
N GLN A 16 13.88 -4.47 -12.22
CA GLN A 16 13.39 -5.23 -13.38
C GLN A 16 12.71 -4.29 -14.39
N GLU A 17 12.52 -4.75 -15.64
CA GLU A 17 11.79 -3.99 -16.67
C GLU A 17 10.35 -3.69 -16.24
N ASN A 18 9.71 -4.61 -15.55
CA ASN A 18 8.38 -4.44 -15.01
C ASN A 18 8.41 -4.30 -13.49
N TYR A 19 8.46 -3.05 -13.02
CA TYR A 19 8.43 -2.71 -11.60
C TYR A 19 7.10 -3.09 -10.91
N ASP A 20 6.01 -3.27 -11.68
CA ASP A 20 4.69 -3.54 -11.11
C ASP A 20 4.48 -5.01 -10.71
N GLN A 21 5.52 -5.82 -10.68
CA GLN A 21 5.45 -7.22 -10.24
C GLN A 21 6.00 -7.39 -8.83
N LEU A 22 5.44 -8.34 -8.08
CA LEU A 22 6.03 -8.77 -6.81
C LEU A 22 7.36 -9.48 -7.04
N SER A 23 8.32 -9.28 -6.12
CA SER A 23 9.45 -10.18 -5.97
C SER A 23 9.00 -11.50 -5.32
N LYS A 24 9.85 -12.54 -5.42
CA LYS A 24 9.64 -13.77 -4.64
C LYS A 24 9.44 -13.47 -3.14
N LEU A 25 10.25 -12.55 -2.62
CA LEU A 25 10.17 -12.12 -1.22
C LEU A 25 8.82 -11.45 -0.93
N GLY A 26 8.32 -10.61 -1.85
CA GLY A 26 7.03 -9.95 -1.70
C GLY A 26 5.86 -10.92 -1.63
N GLY A 27 5.87 -11.97 -2.45
CA GLY A 27 4.88 -13.05 -2.36
C GLY A 27 4.94 -13.79 -1.01
N MET A 28 6.16 -14.11 -0.53
CA MET A 28 6.34 -14.73 0.79
C MET A 28 5.86 -13.82 1.94
N GLN A 29 6.13 -12.52 1.89
CA GLN A 29 5.64 -11.57 2.89
C GLN A 29 4.10 -11.56 2.96
N ALA A 30 3.41 -11.57 1.82
CA ALA A 30 1.95 -11.63 1.77
C ALA A 30 1.41 -12.97 2.32
N GLN A 31 2.06 -14.08 2.02
CA GLN A 31 1.73 -15.39 2.59
C GLN A 31 1.92 -15.42 4.11
N MET A 32 2.99 -14.79 4.64
CA MET A 32 3.23 -14.70 6.08
C MET A 32 2.12 -13.92 6.79
N LEU A 33 1.61 -12.83 6.18
CA LEU A 33 0.46 -12.11 6.71
C LEU A 33 -0.79 -12.99 6.73
N GLY A 34 -1.04 -13.77 5.68
CA GLY A 34 -2.15 -14.73 5.60
C GLY A 34 -2.07 -15.80 6.68
N GLN A 35 -0.89 -16.40 6.86
CA GLN A 35 -0.63 -17.38 7.92
C GLN A 35 -0.84 -16.78 9.32
N HIS A 36 -0.35 -15.56 9.54
CA HIS A 36 -0.48 -14.87 10.83
C HIS A 36 -1.96 -14.63 11.17
N TYR A 37 -2.76 -14.15 10.21
CA TYR A 37 -4.18 -13.89 10.47
C TYR A 37 -4.98 -15.19 10.67
N ALA A 38 -4.66 -16.25 9.96
CA ALA A 38 -5.25 -17.56 10.20
C ALA A 38 -4.91 -18.11 11.59
N SER A 39 -3.62 -18.05 11.99
CA SER A 39 -3.17 -18.57 13.30
C SER A 39 -3.71 -17.77 14.48
N THR A 40 -3.95 -16.47 14.30
CA THR A 40 -4.57 -15.61 15.33
C THR A 40 -6.09 -15.56 15.23
N GLN A 41 -6.69 -16.40 14.39
CA GLN A 41 -8.13 -16.46 14.14
C GLN A 41 -8.75 -15.10 13.78
N ARG A 42 -7.96 -14.23 13.13
CA ARG A 42 -8.45 -12.95 12.66
C ARG A 42 -9.28 -13.13 11.40
N ARG A 43 -10.59 -13.01 11.53
CA ARG A 43 -11.53 -13.14 10.41
C ARG A 43 -11.38 -11.99 9.43
N ILE A 44 -11.43 -12.28 8.12
CA ILE A 44 -11.42 -11.30 7.02
C ILE A 44 -12.71 -11.48 6.22
N ASP A 45 -13.60 -10.51 6.29
CA ASP A 45 -14.94 -10.56 5.69
C ASP A 45 -14.97 -10.08 4.24
N ALA A 46 -14.06 -9.19 3.86
CA ALA A 46 -13.88 -8.75 2.49
C ALA A 46 -12.42 -8.36 2.22
N ILE A 47 -11.98 -8.52 0.96
CA ILE A 47 -10.66 -8.11 0.49
C ILE A 47 -10.85 -7.19 -0.71
N PHE A 48 -10.18 -6.03 -0.70
CA PHE A 48 -10.09 -5.12 -1.83
C PHE A 48 -8.64 -4.85 -2.20
N THR A 49 -8.41 -4.38 -3.42
CA THR A 49 -7.08 -3.98 -3.89
C THR A 49 -7.19 -2.71 -4.73
N GLY A 50 -6.07 -2.02 -4.93
CA GLY A 50 -5.95 -1.15 -6.10
C GLY A 50 -5.77 -1.97 -7.37
N SER A 51 -5.59 -1.30 -8.52
CA SER A 51 -5.50 -1.94 -9.83
C SER A 51 -4.09 -2.42 -10.18
N LEU A 52 -3.07 -2.03 -9.42
CA LEU A 52 -1.68 -2.39 -9.70
C LEU A 52 -1.43 -3.89 -9.47
N VAL A 53 -0.66 -4.52 -10.37
CA VAL A 53 -0.40 -5.97 -10.32
C VAL A 53 0.18 -6.40 -8.96
N ARG A 54 1.14 -5.65 -8.41
CA ARG A 54 1.73 -5.93 -7.10
C ARG A 54 0.74 -5.89 -5.93
N GLN A 55 -0.33 -5.08 -6.04
CA GLN A 55 -1.39 -5.01 -5.03
C GLN A 55 -2.31 -6.24 -5.13
N GLN A 56 -2.74 -6.58 -6.35
CA GLN A 56 -3.59 -7.74 -6.62
C GLN A 56 -2.87 -9.06 -6.31
N ASP A 57 -1.59 -9.20 -6.71
CA ASP A 57 -0.79 -10.38 -6.41
C ASP A 57 -0.56 -10.54 -4.89
N SER A 58 -0.38 -9.43 -4.15
CA SER A 58 -0.28 -9.50 -2.68
C SER A 58 -1.57 -10.04 -2.06
N ALA A 59 -2.73 -9.57 -2.52
CA ALA A 59 -4.02 -10.07 -2.05
C ALA A 59 -4.20 -11.55 -2.37
N ARG A 60 -3.83 -11.99 -3.58
CA ARG A 60 -3.90 -13.39 -3.99
C ARG A 60 -3.00 -14.29 -3.14
N HIS A 61 -1.72 -13.95 -2.95
CA HIS A 61 -0.79 -14.72 -2.12
C HIS A 61 -1.23 -14.78 -0.65
N PHE A 62 -1.74 -13.66 -0.12
CA PHE A 62 -2.35 -13.61 1.20
C PHE A 62 -3.52 -14.59 1.30
N TRP A 63 -4.47 -14.51 0.35
CA TRP A 63 -5.70 -15.25 0.37
C TRP A 63 -5.48 -16.76 0.24
N GLU A 64 -4.66 -17.20 -0.71
CA GLU A 64 -4.28 -18.61 -0.90
C GLU A 64 -3.74 -19.22 0.41
N ARG A 65 -2.86 -18.47 1.10
CA ARG A 65 -2.28 -18.95 2.35
C ARG A 65 -3.27 -18.91 3.51
N TYR A 66 -4.05 -17.85 3.62
CA TYR A 66 -5.08 -17.69 4.63
C TYR A 66 -6.11 -18.81 4.55
N GLN A 67 -6.68 -19.07 3.38
CA GLN A 67 -7.66 -20.14 3.15
C GLN A 67 -7.10 -21.53 3.50
N SER A 68 -5.91 -21.85 3.03
CA SER A 68 -5.29 -23.17 3.31
C SER A 68 -5.04 -23.39 4.79
N SER A 69 -4.81 -22.33 5.56
CA SER A 69 -4.56 -22.40 6.99
C SER A 69 -5.84 -22.43 7.83
N VAL A 70 -6.95 -21.86 7.32
CA VAL A 70 -8.26 -21.86 7.98
C VAL A 70 -9.06 -23.13 7.65
N ALA A 71 -8.79 -23.80 6.51
CA ALA A 71 -9.48 -25.03 6.10
C ALA A 71 -9.35 -26.18 7.12
N ASP A 72 -8.32 -26.13 7.96
CA ASP A 72 -8.12 -27.07 9.08
C ASP A 72 -9.00 -26.75 10.30
N THR A 73 -9.84 -25.69 10.25
CA THR A 73 -10.75 -25.32 11.33
C THR A 73 -12.17 -25.81 11.07
N GLU A 74 -12.96 -26.05 12.12
CA GLU A 74 -14.32 -26.61 12.04
C GLU A 74 -15.36 -25.76 11.28
N LYS A 75 -15.00 -24.52 10.88
CA LYS A 75 -15.88 -23.60 10.13
C LYS A 75 -15.13 -22.97 8.96
N PRO A 76 -15.24 -23.55 7.74
CA PRO A 76 -14.72 -22.88 6.55
C PRO A 76 -15.44 -21.56 6.37
N TYR A 77 -14.65 -20.50 6.29
CA TYR A 77 -15.14 -19.13 6.07
C TYR A 77 -15.10 -18.79 4.57
N THR A 78 -16.21 -18.29 4.05
CA THR A 78 -16.32 -17.78 2.68
C THR A 78 -16.37 -16.24 2.75
N PRO A 79 -15.44 -15.52 2.14
CA PRO A 79 -15.50 -14.07 2.11
C PRO A 79 -16.69 -13.60 1.28
N ALA A 80 -17.14 -12.37 1.54
CA ALA A 80 -18.23 -11.74 0.80
C ALA A 80 -17.87 -11.45 -0.69
N ILE A 81 -16.60 -11.63 -1.09
CA ILE A 81 -16.09 -11.30 -2.41
C ILE A 81 -15.41 -12.51 -3.03
N ASP A 82 -15.78 -12.81 -4.29
CA ASP A 82 -15.10 -13.84 -5.08
C ASP A 82 -13.78 -13.30 -5.65
N MET A 83 -12.66 -13.77 -5.12
CA MET A 83 -11.32 -13.41 -5.59
C MET A 83 -11.01 -13.87 -7.01
N ASN A 84 -11.88 -14.66 -7.64
CA ASN A 84 -11.76 -15.04 -9.06
C ASN A 84 -12.44 -14.01 -10.00
N GLN A 85 -13.10 -12.99 -9.45
CA GLN A 85 -13.77 -11.92 -10.20
C GLN A 85 -13.14 -10.55 -9.88
N PRO A 86 -12.06 -10.15 -10.58
CA PRO A 86 -11.31 -8.92 -10.29
C PRO A 86 -12.17 -7.66 -10.22
N ASP A 87 -13.17 -7.53 -11.07
CA ASP A 87 -14.05 -6.37 -11.12
C ASP A 87 -14.86 -6.16 -9.82
N SER A 88 -14.98 -7.20 -9.00
CA SER A 88 -15.74 -7.13 -7.74
C SER A 88 -14.92 -6.60 -6.56
N TYR A 89 -13.60 -6.61 -6.64
CA TYR A 89 -12.71 -6.23 -5.52
C TYR A 89 -11.65 -5.19 -5.86
N VAL A 90 -11.49 -4.79 -7.12
CA VAL A 90 -10.52 -3.76 -7.52
C VAL A 90 -11.10 -2.36 -7.38
N LEU A 91 -10.43 -1.52 -6.61
CA LEU A 91 -10.76 -0.12 -6.37
C LEU A 91 -9.58 0.76 -6.82
N PRO A 92 -9.58 1.32 -8.05
CA PRO A 92 -8.44 2.07 -8.59
C PRO A 92 -8.05 3.31 -7.77
N GLN A 93 -8.94 3.80 -6.92
CA GLN A 93 -8.63 4.90 -6.00
C GLN A 93 -7.49 4.55 -5.02
N PHE A 94 -7.21 3.24 -4.81
CA PHE A 94 -6.13 2.75 -3.98
C PHE A 94 -4.79 2.58 -4.73
N ASP A 95 -4.69 3.02 -5.98
CA ASP A 95 -3.44 2.98 -6.74
C ASP A 95 -2.41 3.95 -6.17
N GLU A 96 -1.14 3.59 -6.31
CA GLU A 96 -0.03 4.47 -5.97
C GLU A 96 0.01 5.69 -6.90
N PHE A 97 0.60 6.79 -6.46
CA PHE A 97 0.91 7.90 -7.34
C PHE A 97 1.94 7.49 -8.42
N ASN A 98 1.96 8.22 -9.52
CA ASN A 98 2.93 7.97 -10.59
C ASN A 98 4.31 8.52 -10.22
N HIS A 99 5.07 7.72 -9.44
CA HIS A 99 6.43 8.09 -9.01
C HIS A 99 7.39 8.38 -10.18
N LYS A 100 7.18 7.76 -11.35
CA LYS A 100 7.98 8.02 -12.53
C LYS A 100 7.75 9.45 -13.04
N ASP A 101 6.52 9.91 -13.08
CA ASP A 101 6.18 11.29 -13.44
C ASP A 101 6.81 12.27 -12.44
N VAL A 102 6.64 12.01 -11.13
CA VAL A 102 7.21 12.85 -10.06
C VAL A 102 8.74 12.99 -10.19
N LEU A 103 9.43 11.88 -10.45
CA LEU A 103 10.89 11.88 -10.60
C LEU A 103 11.34 12.65 -11.86
N ILE A 104 10.72 12.38 -13.02
CA ILE A 104 11.08 13.04 -14.29
C ILE A 104 10.82 14.54 -14.23
N LYS A 105 9.73 14.96 -13.60
CA LYS A 105 9.41 16.39 -13.44
C LYS A 105 10.35 17.13 -12.49
N SER A 106 10.94 16.42 -11.55
CA SER A 106 11.99 16.97 -10.69
C SER A 106 13.36 17.00 -11.38
N ASN A 107 13.73 15.90 -12.04
CA ASN A 107 14.98 15.77 -12.79
C ASN A 107 14.74 14.96 -14.08
N PRO A 108 14.79 15.61 -15.26
CA PRO A 108 14.57 14.93 -16.56
C PRO A 108 15.51 13.74 -16.81
N ALA A 109 16.68 13.66 -16.15
CA ALA A 109 17.58 12.52 -16.27
C ALA A 109 16.92 11.19 -15.85
N PHE A 110 15.91 11.21 -14.98
CA PHE A 110 15.12 10.01 -14.66
C PHE A 110 14.36 9.41 -15.85
N GLY A 111 14.16 10.18 -16.91
CA GLY A 111 13.60 9.68 -18.17
C GLY A 111 14.58 8.83 -18.99
N ASN A 112 15.88 8.84 -18.65
CA ASN A 112 16.94 8.11 -19.35
C ASN A 112 17.84 7.38 -18.36
N ARG A 113 17.81 6.03 -18.40
CA ARG A 113 18.56 5.17 -17.48
C ARG A 113 20.08 5.45 -17.50
N ALA A 114 20.66 5.74 -18.67
CA ALA A 114 22.08 6.03 -18.78
C ALA A 114 22.43 7.40 -18.18
N ALA A 115 21.57 8.40 -18.40
CA ALA A 115 21.76 9.75 -17.86
C ALA A 115 21.72 9.77 -16.33
N ILE A 116 20.71 9.11 -15.72
CA ILE A 116 20.61 9.07 -14.26
C ILE A 116 21.74 8.22 -13.64
N ALA A 117 22.17 7.15 -14.30
CA ALA A 117 23.31 6.36 -13.83
C ALA A 117 24.62 7.16 -13.89
N ALA A 118 24.83 7.96 -14.92
CA ALA A 118 25.99 8.85 -15.05
C ALA A 118 25.98 9.96 -13.97
N GLU A 119 24.84 10.56 -13.69
CA GLU A 119 24.69 11.55 -12.63
C GLU A 119 25.01 10.95 -11.25
N ILE A 120 24.52 9.77 -10.95
CA ILE A 120 24.79 9.07 -9.70
C ILE A 120 26.27 8.73 -9.57
N ALA A 121 26.90 8.26 -10.65
CA ALA A 121 28.31 7.88 -10.65
C ALA A 121 29.27 9.06 -10.45
N GLN A 122 28.85 10.27 -10.82
CA GLN A 122 29.64 11.51 -10.66
C GLN A 122 29.53 12.12 -9.27
N ALA A 123 28.60 11.65 -8.44
CA ALA A 123 28.42 12.18 -7.09
C ALA A 123 29.57 11.76 -6.16
N GLU A 124 29.89 12.61 -5.20
CA GLU A 124 30.92 12.34 -4.18
C GLU A 124 30.61 11.05 -3.39
N VAL A 125 29.32 10.78 -3.11
CA VAL A 125 28.82 9.55 -2.47
C VAL A 125 27.71 8.94 -3.31
N PRO A 126 28.01 8.12 -4.33
CA PRO A 126 27.02 7.56 -5.24
C PRO A 126 25.90 6.76 -4.54
N SER A 127 26.20 6.08 -3.43
CA SER A 127 25.22 5.29 -2.69
C SER A 127 24.10 6.10 -2.04
N THR A 128 24.33 7.38 -1.72
CA THR A 128 23.33 8.28 -1.13
C THR A 128 22.64 9.16 -2.18
N ARG A 129 23.30 9.38 -3.33
CA ARG A 129 22.83 10.31 -4.36
C ARG A 129 21.44 10.00 -4.88
N LEU A 130 21.15 8.72 -5.14
CA LEU A 130 19.83 8.31 -5.58
C LEU A 130 18.74 8.63 -4.55
N ALA A 131 19.03 8.41 -3.27
CA ALA A 131 18.10 8.74 -2.19
C ALA A 131 17.86 10.25 -2.09
N GLU A 132 18.90 11.06 -2.22
CA GLU A 132 18.81 12.53 -2.23
C GLU A 132 17.96 13.03 -3.39
N LEU A 133 18.14 12.48 -4.59
CA LEU A 133 17.36 12.84 -5.77
C LEU A 133 15.88 12.47 -5.59
N PHE A 134 15.61 11.31 -5.00
CA PHE A 134 14.25 10.90 -4.65
C PHE A 134 13.64 11.85 -3.61
N ASP A 135 14.36 12.15 -2.54
CA ASP A 135 13.88 13.06 -1.49
C ASP A 135 13.58 14.46 -2.07
N ALA A 136 14.44 14.98 -2.93
CA ALA A 136 14.23 16.27 -3.60
C ALA A 136 12.98 16.26 -4.50
N ALA A 137 12.77 15.19 -5.26
CA ALA A 137 11.59 15.03 -6.11
C ALA A 137 10.30 14.99 -5.28
N MET A 138 10.29 14.23 -4.20
CA MET A 138 9.14 14.15 -3.32
C MET A 138 8.86 15.46 -2.60
N GLN A 139 9.89 16.18 -2.14
CA GLN A 139 9.73 17.50 -1.54
C GLN A 139 9.11 18.50 -2.53
N ARG A 140 9.60 18.54 -3.79
CA ARG A 140 9.04 19.39 -4.83
C ARG A 140 7.56 19.08 -5.10
N TRP A 141 7.19 17.80 -5.18
CA TRP A 141 5.81 17.37 -5.41
C TRP A 141 4.89 17.74 -4.23
N HIS A 142 5.36 17.54 -3.01
CA HIS A 142 4.61 17.84 -1.79
C HIS A 142 4.48 19.36 -1.49
N ALA A 143 5.37 20.21 -2.04
CA ALA A 143 5.34 21.65 -1.80
C ALA A 143 4.12 22.33 -2.45
N GLY A 144 3.61 21.77 -3.56
CA GLY A 144 2.45 22.30 -4.25
C GLY A 144 2.73 23.48 -5.21
N ASP A 145 3.94 24.05 -5.20
CA ASP A 145 4.30 25.21 -6.03
C ASP A 145 4.35 24.89 -7.53
N ASN A 146 4.37 23.61 -7.89
CA ASN A 146 4.52 23.13 -9.26
C ASN A 146 3.43 22.13 -9.66
N ASP A 147 2.25 22.21 -9.08
CA ASP A 147 1.15 21.25 -9.26
C ASP A 147 0.78 21.04 -10.73
N SER A 148 0.83 22.06 -11.57
CA SER A 148 0.53 21.99 -13.00
C SER A 148 1.52 21.18 -13.83
N ASP A 149 2.71 20.87 -13.30
CA ASP A 149 3.71 20.09 -14.02
C ASP A 149 3.38 18.59 -14.03
N TYR A 150 2.64 18.11 -13.02
CA TYR A 150 2.40 16.71 -12.76
C TYR A 150 1.12 16.18 -13.41
N ILE A 151 1.11 14.91 -13.79
CA ILE A 151 -0.11 14.21 -14.21
C ILE A 151 -1.11 14.17 -13.06
N GLU A 152 -0.63 13.97 -11.83
CA GLU A 152 -1.39 14.01 -10.60
C GLU A 152 -0.59 14.79 -9.54
N SER A 153 -1.07 15.96 -9.14
CA SER A 153 -0.45 16.74 -8.06
C SER A 153 -0.65 16.08 -6.70
N TRP A 154 0.12 16.50 -5.69
CA TRP A 154 -0.08 16.03 -4.33
C TRP A 154 -1.50 16.29 -3.82
N VAL A 155 -2.08 17.43 -4.15
CA VAL A 155 -3.45 17.78 -3.75
C VAL A 155 -4.46 16.82 -4.37
N GLN A 156 -4.33 16.52 -5.67
CA GLN A 156 -5.19 15.57 -6.38
C GLN A 156 -5.04 14.14 -5.82
N PHE A 157 -3.80 13.69 -5.60
CA PHE A 157 -3.53 12.40 -4.98
C PHE A 157 -4.11 12.29 -3.58
N SER A 158 -3.96 13.33 -2.77
CA SER A 158 -4.51 13.39 -1.41
C SER A 158 -6.04 13.33 -1.40
N GLU A 159 -6.70 14.02 -2.34
CA GLU A 159 -8.16 13.92 -2.49
C GLU A 159 -8.58 12.53 -2.98
N ARG A 160 -7.83 11.91 -3.90
CA ARG A 160 -8.10 10.53 -4.33
C ARG A 160 -7.95 9.53 -3.18
N ALA A 161 -6.99 9.73 -2.28
CA ALA A 161 -6.84 8.91 -1.08
C ALA A 161 -8.05 9.01 -0.14
N LYS A 162 -8.66 10.20 -0.03
CA LYS A 162 -9.92 10.39 0.70
C LYS A 162 -11.08 9.69 -0.01
N GLN A 163 -11.18 9.81 -1.32
CA GLN A 163 -12.19 9.10 -2.13
C GLN A 163 -12.04 7.58 -2.01
N ALA A 164 -10.81 7.05 -1.87
CA ALA A 164 -10.57 5.64 -1.65
C ALA A 164 -11.26 5.13 -0.37
N LEU A 165 -11.19 5.87 0.73
CA LEU A 165 -11.92 5.53 1.97
C LEU A 165 -13.45 5.57 1.78
N GLU A 166 -13.97 6.54 1.01
CA GLU A 166 -15.41 6.59 0.72
C GLU A 166 -15.83 5.40 -0.15
N GLN A 167 -15.01 4.94 -1.10
CA GLN A 167 -15.30 3.72 -1.86
C GLN A 167 -15.38 2.49 -0.94
N VAL A 168 -14.47 2.34 0.03
CA VAL A 168 -14.57 1.25 1.02
C VAL A 168 -15.87 1.38 1.83
N ARG A 169 -16.26 2.58 2.23
CA ARG A 169 -17.52 2.83 2.96
C ARG A 169 -18.73 2.36 2.16
N LEU A 170 -18.78 2.68 0.87
CA LEU A 170 -19.84 2.24 -0.03
C LEU A 170 -19.86 0.72 -0.16
N GLN A 171 -18.68 0.08 -0.31
CA GLN A 171 -18.59 -1.37 -0.39
C GLN A 171 -19.02 -2.07 0.91
N VAL A 172 -18.63 -1.53 2.07
CA VAL A 172 -19.09 -2.02 3.38
C VAL A 172 -20.62 -1.99 3.47
N ALA A 173 -21.25 -0.90 2.99
CA ALA A 173 -22.71 -0.78 2.95
C ALA A 173 -23.34 -1.76 1.97
N ASN A 174 -22.82 -1.88 0.74
CA ASN A 174 -23.32 -2.78 -0.30
C ASN A 174 -23.26 -4.25 0.11
N LEU A 175 -22.19 -4.64 0.80
CA LEU A 175 -21.97 -6.01 1.31
C LEU A 175 -22.69 -6.25 2.65
N GLN A 176 -23.39 -5.23 3.18
CA GLN A 176 -24.07 -5.28 4.47
C GLN A 176 -23.15 -5.67 5.63
N LEU A 177 -21.86 -5.32 5.53
CA LEU A 177 -20.87 -5.54 6.60
C LEU A 177 -21.16 -4.59 7.77
N GLY A 178 -21.02 -5.09 8.99
CA GLY A 178 -21.45 -4.36 10.18
C GLY A 178 -20.47 -4.45 11.34
N HIS A 179 -21.02 -4.66 12.52
CA HIS A 179 -20.23 -4.73 13.76
C HIS A 179 -19.37 -6.00 13.76
N ASP A 180 -18.08 -5.81 14.06
CA ASP A 180 -17.05 -6.85 14.16
C ASP A 180 -16.57 -7.45 12.83
N ASP A 181 -17.07 -6.96 11.69
CA ASP A 181 -16.56 -7.38 10.39
C ASP A 181 -15.24 -6.65 10.06
N THR A 182 -14.37 -7.34 9.34
CA THR A 182 -13.04 -6.85 8.95
C THR A 182 -12.87 -6.83 7.45
N VAL A 183 -12.51 -5.67 6.91
CA VAL A 183 -12.15 -5.47 5.51
C VAL A 183 -10.64 -5.29 5.40
N LEU A 184 -9.99 -6.06 4.53
CA LEU A 184 -8.58 -5.93 4.20
C LEU A 184 -8.42 -5.29 2.83
N VAL A 185 -7.58 -4.25 2.71
CA VAL A 185 -7.28 -3.58 1.45
C VAL A 185 -5.79 -3.66 1.18
N PHE A 186 -5.39 -4.34 0.11
CA PHE A 186 -4.00 -4.29 -0.36
C PHE A 186 -3.79 -3.06 -1.25
N THR A 187 -2.88 -2.18 -0.83
CA THR A 187 -2.59 -0.91 -1.49
C THR A 187 -1.09 -0.60 -1.42
N SER A 188 -0.73 0.66 -1.59
CA SER A 188 0.65 1.13 -1.64
C SER A 188 0.95 2.13 -0.52
N GLY A 189 2.25 2.37 -0.30
CA GLY A 189 2.72 3.21 0.80
C GLY A 189 2.20 4.64 0.76
N GLY A 190 2.18 5.25 -0.41
CA GLY A 190 1.72 6.64 -0.57
C GLY A 190 0.25 6.84 -0.17
N ILE A 191 -0.64 5.94 -0.60
CA ILE A 191 -2.07 5.98 -0.21
C ILE A 191 -2.25 5.81 1.30
N ILE A 192 -1.58 4.81 1.89
CA ILE A 192 -1.65 4.57 3.34
C ILE A 192 -1.16 5.82 4.10
N ALA A 193 -0.05 6.40 3.66
CA ALA A 193 0.53 7.58 4.28
C ALA A 193 -0.38 8.81 4.15
N ALA A 194 -0.96 9.05 2.97
CA ALA A 194 -1.89 10.16 2.74
C ALA A 194 -3.15 10.03 3.63
N ILE A 195 -3.79 8.85 3.65
CA ILE A 195 -4.94 8.57 4.52
C ILE A 195 -4.57 8.77 5.99
N THR A 196 -3.42 8.25 6.41
CA THR A 196 -2.98 8.35 7.82
C THR A 196 -2.74 9.79 8.22
N ALA A 197 -2.03 10.57 7.38
CA ALA A 197 -1.79 11.99 7.65
C ALA A 197 -3.10 12.80 7.72
N GLN A 198 -4.06 12.53 6.84
CA GLN A 198 -5.38 13.17 6.86
C GLN A 198 -6.15 12.87 8.16
N LEU A 199 -6.17 11.60 8.60
CA LEU A 199 -6.83 11.21 9.85
C LEU A 199 -6.19 11.84 11.09
N LEU A 200 -4.87 12.10 11.02
CA LEU A 200 -4.12 12.83 12.05
C LEU A 200 -4.20 14.35 11.89
N GLN A 201 -4.93 14.87 10.89
CA GLN A 201 -5.01 16.30 10.54
C GLN A 201 -3.63 16.92 10.27
N GLN A 202 -2.75 16.15 9.59
CA GLN A 202 -1.39 16.54 9.25
C GLN A 202 -1.25 16.73 7.73
N GLY A 203 -0.22 17.48 7.33
CA GLY A 203 0.06 17.81 5.93
C GLY A 203 0.96 16.81 5.21
N SER A 204 1.36 17.20 3.99
CA SER A 204 2.19 16.42 3.06
C SER A 204 3.54 15.98 3.65
N SER A 205 4.18 16.81 4.45
CA SER A 205 5.46 16.48 5.09
C SER A 205 5.32 15.26 6.03
N THR A 206 4.27 15.20 6.83
CA THR A 206 3.98 14.04 7.70
C THR A 206 3.65 12.81 6.87
N ALA A 207 2.85 12.95 5.80
CA ALA A 207 2.56 11.85 4.89
C ALA A 207 3.86 11.27 4.30
N TYR A 208 4.80 12.13 3.90
CA TYR A 208 6.09 11.67 3.36
C TYR A 208 6.91 10.88 4.39
N GLN A 209 6.98 11.36 5.65
CA GLN A 209 7.70 10.64 6.72
C GLN A 209 7.06 9.29 7.02
N ILE A 210 5.73 9.23 7.08
CA ILE A 210 5.00 7.97 7.26
C ILE A 210 5.33 7.02 6.11
N ASN A 211 5.24 7.46 4.84
CA ASN A 211 5.52 6.61 3.68
C ASN A 211 6.92 6.00 3.72
N LYS A 212 7.93 6.76 4.16
CA LYS A 212 9.32 6.27 4.31
C LYS A 212 9.45 5.16 5.38
N SER A 213 8.56 5.13 6.38
CA SER A 213 8.59 4.18 7.49
C SER A 213 7.79 2.90 7.25
N LEU A 214 6.84 2.92 6.30
CA LEU A 214 5.96 1.77 6.05
C LEU A 214 6.73 0.57 5.52
N VAL A 215 6.54 -0.58 6.18
CA VAL A 215 7.13 -1.86 5.78
C VAL A 215 6.26 -2.55 4.72
N ASN A 216 6.86 -3.30 3.80
CA ASN A 216 6.10 -4.14 2.87
C ASN A 216 5.25 -5.16 3.67
N THR A 217 3.99 -5.30 3.32
CA THR A 217 2.93 -6.01 4.06
C THR A 217 2.65 -5.48 5.47
N GLY A 218 3.24 -4.34 5.86
CA GLY A 218 2.84 -3.62 7.07
C GLY A 218 1.39 -3.16 6.99
N VAL A 219 0.65 -3.29 8.08
CA VAL A 219 -0.78 -3.05 8.17
C VAL A 219 -1.08 -1.81 9.01
N THR A 220 -1.87 -0.91 8.46
CA THR A 220 -2.45 0.24 9.17
C THR A 220 -3.91 -0.04 9.43
N SER A 221 -4.33 -0.01 10.70
CA SER A 221 -5.68 -0.40 11.12
C SER A 221 -6.54 0.83 11.41
N LEU A 222 -7.75 0.83 10.87
CA LEU A 222 -8.75 1.87 11.06
C LEU A 222 -10.05 1.26 11.58
N THR A 223 -10.89 2.06 12.23
CA THR A 223 -12.30 1.71 12.44
C THR A 223 -13.20 2.69 11.70
N MET A 224 -14.28 2.14 11.16
CA MET A 224 -15.28 2.90 10.44
C MET A 224 -16.66 2.71 11.07
N LYS A 225 -17.30 3.82 11.45
CA LYS A 225 -18.66 3.83 12.00
C LYS A 225 -19.42 5.03 11.48
N ASN A 226 -20.48 4.77 10.72
CA ASN A 226 -21.21 5.82 9.99
C ASN A 226 -20.20 6.64 9.13
N GLU A 227 -20.18 7.96 9.28
CA GLU A 227 -19.26 8.85 8.56
C GLU A 227 -17.90 9.04 9.28
N ARG A 228 -17.71 8.43 10.45
CA ARG A 228 -16.49 8.59 11.26
C ARG A 228 -15.50 7.47 10.99
N THR A 229 -14.28 7.84 10.62
CA THR A 229 -13.13 6.94 10.54
C THR A 229 -12.11 7.33 11.60
N ARG A 230 -11.55 6.34 12.29
CA ARG A 230 -10.53 6.55 13.33
C ARG A 230 -9.32 5.66 13.04
N LEU A 231 -8.14 6.21 13.20
CA LEU A 231 -6.89 5.46 13.21
C LEU A 231 -6.75 4.67 14.49
N LEU A 232 -6.42 3.38 14.38
CA LEU A 232 -6.14 2.51 15.54
C LEU A 232 -4.64 2.27 15.70
N SER A 233 -3.97 1.88 14.61
CA SER A 233 -2.56 1.59 14.61
C SER A 233 -1.96 1.86 13.23
N VAL A 234 -0.65 2.03 13.17
CA VAL A 234 0.10 2.30 11.94
C VAL A 234 1.22 1.30 11.80
N ASN A 235 1.34 0.71 10.59
CA ASN A 235 2.49 -0.07 10.19
C ASN A 235 2.79 -1.27 11.12
N GLU A 236 1.78 -2.07 11.44
CA GLU A 236 1.95 -3.34 12.16
C GLU A 236 2.59 -4.37 11.24
N TYR A 237 3.75 -4.90 11.59
CA TYR A 237 4.49 -5.87 10.78
C TYR A 237 5.12 -7.02 11.61
N SER A 238 4.55 -7.31 12.78
CA SER A 238 5.01 -8.37 13.67
C SER A 238 5.02 -9.76 13.02
N HIS A 239 4.12 -10.01 12.05
CA HIS A 239 4.07 -11.24 11.28
C HIS A 239 5.38 -11.56 10.51
N LEU A 240 6.22 -10.56 10.21
CA LEU A 240 7.50 -10.75 9.53
C LEU A 240 8.63 -11.22 10.47
N PHE A 241 8.48 -11.05 11.78
CA PHE A 241 9.55 -11.41 12.72
C PHE A 241 9.67 -12.91 12.96
N SER A 242 8.60 -13.68 12.75
CA SER A 242 8.62 -15.14 12.94
C SER A 242 9.68 -15.84 12.07
N GLU A 243 9.97 -15.28 10.88
CA GLU A 243 10.90 -15.84 9.90
C GLU A 243 12.24 -15.08 9.81
N GLY A 244 12.40 -14.02 10.62
CA GLY A 244 13.64 -13.26 10.76
C GLY A 244 13.68 -11.93 10.00
N LYS A 245 14.62 -11.08 10.40
CA LYS A 245 14.75 -9.68 9.94
C LYS A 245 14.88 -9.50 8.42
N ARG A 246 15.31 -10.52 7.68
CA ARG A 246 15.44 -10.47 6.21
C ARG A 246 14.12 -10.22 5.48
N PHE A 247 12.99 -10.50 6.14
CA PHE A 247 11.67 -10.26 5.58
C PHE A 247 11.15 -8.83 5.82
N VAL A 248 11.84 -8.03 6.62
CA VAL A 248 11.47 -6.63 6.86
C VAL A 248 12.11 -5.76 5.78
N THR A 249 11.30 -5.25 4.85
CA THR A 249 11.76 -4.41 3.74
C THR A 249 10.86 -3.19 3.57
N TRP A 250 11.41 -2.09 3.05
CA TRP A 250 10.73 -0.79 2.89
C TRP A 250 10.56 -0.36 1.43
N ARG A 251 11.08 -1.17 0.46
CA ARG A 251 11.07 -0.83 -0.98
C ARG A 251 10.62 -2.01 -1.82
#